data_809a88f9ff84de844d8b2c63bb4bab49
#
_entry.id   809a88f9ff84de844d8b2c63bb4bab49
#
_cell.length_a   1.000
_cell.length_b   1.000
_cell.length_c   1.000
_cell.angle_alpha   90.00
_cell.angle_beta   90.00
_cell.angle_gamma   90.00
#
_symmetry.space_group_name_H-M   'P 1'
#
loop_
_entity.id
_entity.type
_entity.pdbx_description
1 polymer ?
#
loop_
_entity_poly.entity_id
_entity_poly.type
_entity_poly.pdbx_seq_one_letter_code
_entity_poly.pdbx_strand_id
1 'polypeptide(L)'
;MLINQSFEIDSCDDVELGIKRTSKLEYRISYDDEKEIKAIVFIIGGYGANANIYFLDSYRNYIAKNFDVVAVHVFYHCFCQRRSDVEKYSTLADFTKDDLKLIEKVLRKYNIPCDQLANNTVVSHCEYLSEIMTELKMLNRLPYDFEERLTATFIPSRGEYQNFGIMAAIDHINALKDLVKRFPKLADLPKIYGGGSYGGYLALLIAKIAPWYVDGVIDNSGSAVPPLNYIIGRELEFKSKDTNGDMYMQGDHFFVSCFLKTHWTRKENSPYFFNNENYFIRTLLNKDHLILQSQKNKNIIYVSYHSKEDPLTPANFKQQTMQILKILGYDVSLNLIDENKIDGKFIKNLDHGCGIPDKALFRKELPLMLEKLQGRKSLMQENSISYPCGNKVFIFKDVGDKFELVIKD
;
A
#
# COMPACT_ATOMS: atom_id res chain seq x y z
N MET A 1 10.28 30.97 5.54
CA MET A 1 9.11 30.91 4.61
C MET A 1 8.85 29.47 4.22
N LEU A 2 7.57 29.07 4.05
CA LEU A 2 7.26 27.70 3.62
C LEU A 2 7.55 27.50 2.13
N ILE A 3 8.45 26.58 1.83
CA ILE A 3 8.89 26.21 0.48
C ILE A 3 8.21 24.93 0.05
N ASN A 4 7.69 24.90 -1.17
CA ASN A 4 7.09 23.73 -1.82
C ASN A 4 7.81 23.46 -3.15
N GLN A 5 8.29 22.24 -3.33
CA GLN A 5 8.97 21.82 -4.55
C GLN A 5 8.51 20.44 -5.00
N SER A 6 8.53 20.23 -6.33
CA SER A 6 8.20 18.95 -6.97
C SER A 6 9.35 18.52 -7.85
N PHE A 7 9.63 17.21 -7.84
CA PHE A 7 10.70 16.61 -8.61
C PHE A 7 10.20 15.38 -9.36
N GLU A 8 10.71 15.18 -10.55
CA GLU A 8 10.53 13.95 -11.34
C GLU A 8 11.89 13.32 -11.61
N ILE A 9 11.97 12.00 -11.40
CA ILE A 9 13.18 11.21 -11.64
C ILE A 9 12.85 9.94 -12.44
N ASP A 10 13.87 9.27 -12.95
CA ASP A 10 13.72 7.97 -13.58
C ASP A 10 13.30 6.93 -12.54
N SER A 11 12.34 6.10 -12.88
CA SER A 11 11.87 5.00 -12.07
C SER A 11 12.67 3.70 -12.34
N CYS A 12 12.61 2.75 -11.43
CA CYS A 12 13.14 1.40 -11.62
C CYS A 12 12.13 0.51 -12.34
N ASP A 13 12.63 -0.46 -13.10
CA ASP A 13 11.84 -1.51 -13.72
C ASP A 13 11.32 -2.49 -12.66
N ASP A 14 10.22 -3.18 -12.97
CA ASP A 14 9.69 -4.27 -12.14
C ASP A 14 10.45 -5.56 -12.44
N VAL A 15 11.40 -5.88 -11.58
CA VAL A 15 12.26 -7.06 -11.73
C VAL A 15 11.49 -8.36 -11.47
N GLU A 16 10.47 -8.34 -10.59
CA GLU A 16 9.68 -9.52 -10.27
C GLU A 16 8.83 -9.99 -11.45
N LEU A 17 8.28 -9.03 -12.20
CA LEU A 17 7.42 -9.30 -13.36
C LEU A 17 8.15 -9.16 -14.70
N GLY A 18 9.42 -8.73 -14.70
CA GLY A 18 10.18 -8.48 -15.92
C GLY A 18 9.58 -7.36 -16.78
N ILE A 19 8.90 -6.39 -16.17
CA ILE A 19 8.19 -5.31 -16.86
C ILE A 19 9.01 -4.03 -16.79
N LYS A 20 9.29 -3.45 -17.96
CA LYS A 20 9.93 -2.15 -18.05
C LYS A 20 8.93 -1.05 -17.67
N ARG A 21 9.27 -0.24 -16.69
CA ARG A 21 8.46 0.90 -16.27
C ARG A 21 8.76 2.12 -17.14
N THR A 22 7.71 2.75 -17.66
CA THR A 22 7.81 3.94 -18.51
C THR A 22 7.39 5.23 -17.81
N SER A 23 6.65 5.12 -16.70
CA SER A 23 6.24 6.28 -15.90
C SER A 23 7.43 6.84 -15.11
N LYS A 24 7.55 8.15 -15.04
CA LYS A 24 8.51 8.81 -14.13
C LYS A 24 8.03 8.72 -12.70
N LEU A 25 8.97 8.67 -11.75
CA LEU A 25 8.70 8.81 -10.34
C LEU A 25 8.64 10.29 -9.97
N GLU A 26 7.50 10.74 -9.46
CA GLU A 26 7.33 12.09 -8.92
C GLU A 26 7.32 12.06 -7.39
N TYR A 27 7.97 13.03 -6.77
CA TYR A 27 7.81 13.30 -5.35
C TYR A 27 7.76 14.79 -5.06
N ARG A 28 7.15 15.17 -3.95
CA ARG A 28 7.00 16.55 -3.52
C ARG A 28 7.49 16.74 -2.10
N ILE A 29 8.10 17.90 -1.86
CA ILE A 29 8.58 18.28 -0.54
C ILE A 29 7.98 19.58 -0.09
N SER A 30 7.88 19.74 1.24
CA SER A 30 7.61 21.02 1.90
C SER A 30 8.54 21.17 3.10
N TYR A 31 9.09 22.36 3.30
CA TYR A 31 9.91 22.70 4.47
C TYR A 31 9.87 24.21 4.72
N ASP A 32 10.21 24.63 5.94
CA ASP A 32 10.39 26.05 6.27
C ASP A 32 11.88 26.38 6.20
N ASP A 33 12.26 27.27 5.28
CA ASP A 33 13.67 27.62 5.03
C ASP A 33 14.27 28.56 6.12
N GLU A 34 13.43 29.15 6.97
CA GLU A 34 13.86 29.97 8.10
C GLU A 34 14.13 29.14 9.35
N LYS A 35 13.86 27.84 9.33
CA LYS A 35 14.00 26.96 10.48
C LYS A 35 15.11 25.93 10.30
N GLU A 36 15.67 25.51 11.41
CA GLU A 36 16.56 24.36 11.45
C GLU A 36 15.77 23.08 11.25
N ILE A 37 16.08 22.34 10.19
CA ILE A 37 15.40 21.09 9.84
C ILE A 37 15.90 19.96 10.72
N LYS A 38 14.98 19.26 11.41
CA LYS A 38 15.27 18.18 12.37
C LYS A 38 15.26 16.79 11.77
N ALA A 39 14.48 16.55 10.71
CA ALA A 39 14.31 15.23 10.08
C ALA A 39 13.75 15.34 8.68
N ILE A 40 13.82 14.23 7.93
CA ILE A 40 13.05 13.98 6.70
C ILE A 40 11.89 13.06 7.06
N VAL A 41 10.66 13.45 6.75
CA VAL A 41 9.43 12.71 7.11
C VAL A 41 8.65 12.35 5.85
N PHE A 42 8.57 11.06 5.56
CA PHE A 42 7.77 10.52 4.48
C PHE A 42 6.36 10.22 4.98
N ILE A 43 5.37 10.84 4.35
CA ILE A 43 3.94 10.66 4.64
C ILE A 43 3.38 9.76 3.56
N ILE A 44 2.96 8.55 3.95
CA ILE A 44 2.56 7.49 3.00
C ILE A 44 1.07 7.22 3.15
N GLY A 45 0.31 7.46 2.08
CA GLY A 45 -1.13 7.23 2.08
C GLY A 45 -1.52 5.75 2.11
N GLY A 46 -2.70 5.43 2.65
CA GLY A 46 -3.26 4.09 2.66
C GLY A 46 -3.71 3.59 1.28
N TYR A 47 -4.11 2.31 1.19
CA TYR A 47 -4.67 1.73 -0.03
C TYR A 47 -5.97 2.46 -0.42
N GLY A 48 -6.11 2.77 -1.70
CA GLY A 48 -7.22 3.58 -2.19
C GLY A 48 -7.10 5.07 -1.85
N ALA A 49 -5.91 5.53 -1.41
CA ALA A 49 -5.64 6.94 -1.24
C ALA A 49 -5.98 7.70 -2.53
N ASN A 50 -6.74 8.77 -2.35
CA ASN A 50 -7.06 9.67 -3.44
C ASN A 50 -5.86 10.61 -3.66
N ALA A 51 -5.46 10.80 -4.91
CA ALA A 51 -4.50 11.81 -5.29
C ALA A 51 -5.11 13.22 -5.33
N ASN A 52 -5.98 13.56 -4.38
CA ASN A 52 -6.38 14.94 -4.19
C ASN A 52 -5.14 15.74 -3.77
N ILE A 53 -4.49 16.33 -4.76
CA ILE A 53 -3.21 17.04 -4.61
C ILE A 53 -3.38 18.19 -3.61
N TYR A 54 -4.51 18.83 -3.58
CA TYR A 54 -4.78 19.93 -2.65
C TYR A 54 -4.75 19.45 -1.19
N PHE A 55 -5.34 18.30 -0.92
CA PHE A 55 -5.32 17.72 0.41
C PHE A 55 -3.91 17.26 0.81
N LEU A 56 -3.19 16.59 -0.10
CA LEU A 56 -1.83 16.12 0.14
C LEU A 56 -0.86 17.30 0.38
N ASP A 57 -0.97 18.36 -0.41
CA ASP A 57 -0.16 19.56 -0.26
C ASP A 57 -0.44 20.27 1.07
N SER A 58 -1.71 20.43 1.44
CA SER A 58 -2.11 21.00 2.72
C SER A 58 -1.58 20.20 3.91
N TYR A 59 -1.62 18.86 3.80
CA TYR A 59 -1.13 17.99 4.86
C TYR A 59 0.39 18.06 4.98
N ARG A 60 1.12 17.99 3.88
CA ARG A 60 2.57 18.12 3.85
C ARG A 60 3.01 19.48 4.42
N ASN A 61 2.34 20.57 4.02
CA ASN A 61 2.59 21.91 4.53
C ASN A 61 2.36 22.00 6.05
N TYR A 62 1.30 21.35 6.55
CA TYR A 62 1.04 21.29 7.98
C TYR A 62 2.17 20.61 8.75
N ILE A 63 2.66 19.48 8.28
CA ILE A 63 3.74 18.72 8.92
C ILE A 63 5.04 19.53 8.90
N ALA A 64 5.42 20.07 7.75
CA ALA A 64 6.64 20.87 7.62
C ALA A 64 6.64 22.09 8.54
N LYS A 65 5.53 22.82 8.58
CA LYS A 65 5.42 24.08 9.35
C LYS A 65 5.43 23.85 10.87
N ASN A 66 4.81 22.76 11.34
CA ASN A 66 4.59 22.55 12.78
C ASN A 66 5.72 21.75 13.46
N PHE A 67 6.54 21.02 12.70
CA PHE A 67 7.52 20.11 13.28
C PHE A 67 8.97 20.36 12.85
N ASP A 68 9.22 21.42 12.07
CA ASP A 68 10.56 21.79 11.57
C ASP A 68 11.24 20.63 10.82
N VAL A 69 10.55 20.05 9.85
CA VAL A 69 11.01 18.89 9.07
C VAL A 69 10.85 19.14 7.58
N VAL A 70 11.59 18.37 6.76
CA VAL A 70 11.24 18.19 5.35
C VAL A 70 10.15 17.13 5.28
N ALA A 71 8.92 17.53 4.95
CA ALA A 71 7.82 16.61 4.72
C ALA A 71 7.80 16.18 3.25
N VAL A 72 7.71 14.88 2.98
CA VAL A 72 7.81 14.28 1.65
C VAL A 72 6.57 13.46 1.34
N HIS A 73 5.99 13.65 0.14
CA HIS A 73 5.05 12.74 -0.47
C HIS A 73 5.66 12.17 -1.76
N VAL A 74 5.60 10.85 -1.90
CA VAL A 74 6.06 10.14 -3.09
C VAL A 74 4.85 9.61 -3.85
N PHE A 75 4.75 9.95 -5.14
CA PHE A 75 3.76 9.38 -6.05
C PHE A 75 4.34 8.08 -6.65
N TYR A 76 4.44 7.09 -5.78
CA TYR A 76 5.05 5.80 -6.06
C TYR A 76 4.28 5.00 -7.12
N HIS A 77 4.85 3.92 -7.59
CA HIS A 77 4.22 3.01 -8.57
C HIS A 77 2.83 2.59 -8.12
N CYS A 78 1.83 2.83 -8.96
CA CYS A 78 0.42 2.57 -8.68
C CYS A 78 -0.11 3.35 -7.45
N PHE A 79 0.38 4.58 -7.24
CA PHE A 79 -0.11 5.45 -6.17
C PHE A 79 -1.60 5.71 -6.27
N CYS A 80 -2.11 5.95 -7.51
CA CYS A 80 -3.51 6.21 -7.75
C CYS A 80 -4.30 4.93 -7.88
N GLN A 81 -5.15 4.70 -6.90
CA GLN A 81 -5.95 3.50 -6.77
C GLN A 81 -7.45 3.81 -6.85
N ARG A 82 -7.83 5.09 -6.97
CA ARG A 82 -9.21 5.56 -7.08
C ARG A 82 -9.33 6.69 -8.11
N ARG A 83 -10.56 6.98 -8.48
CA ARG A 83 -10.86 8.15 -9.32
C ARG A 83 -10.44 9.43 -8.60
N SER A 84 -9.71 10.30 -9.29
CA SER A 84 -9.19 11.57 -8.77
C SER A 84 -9.68 12.72 -9.65
N ASP A 85 -9.75 13.91 -9.09
CA ASP A 85 -9.95 15.20 -9.77
C ASP A 85 -8.72 15.62 -10.60
N VAL A 86 -7.57 14.97 -10.39
CA VAL A 86 -6.36 15.19 -11.17
C VAL A 86 -6.20 14.06 -12.17
N GLU A 87 -6.41 14.34 -13.45
CA GLU A 87 -6.38 13.36 -14.53
C GLU A 87 -5.10 12.53 -14.56
N LYS A 88 -3.93 13.16 -14.37
CA LYS A 88 -2.61 12.48 -14.31
C LYS A 88 -2.59 11.32 -13.30
N TYR A 89 -3.38 11.38 -12.24
CA TYR A 89 -3.43 10.42 -11.15
C TYR A 89 -4.79 9.77 -10.97
N SER A 90 -5.68 9.88 -11.94
CA SER A 90 -7.01 9.27 -11.84
C SER A 90 -6.99 7.85 -12.38
N THR A 91 -7.54 6.91 -11.62
CA THR A 91 -7.88 5.58 -12.14
C THR A 91 -9.20 5.64 -12.90
N LEU A 92 -9.31 4.78 -13.90
CA LEU A 92 -10.58 4.53 -14.59
C LEU A 92 -11.13 3.18 -14.12
N ALA A 93 -12.41 3.12 -13.82
CA ALA A 93 -13.10 1.85 -13.63
C ALA A 93 -13.62 1.38 -14.99
N ASP A 94 -13.27 0.15 -15.38
CA ASP A 94 -13.63 -0.40 -16.69
C ASP A 94 -13.77 -1.92 -16.61
N PHE A 95 -14.43 -2.52 -17.61
CA PHE A 95 -14.53 -3.97 -17.76
C PHE A 95 -13.47 -4.45 -18.75
N THR A 96 -12.41 -5.03 -18.22
CA THR A 96 -11.34 -5.61 -19.06
C THR A 96 -11.82 -6.88 -19.76
N LYS A 97 -11.03 -7.36 -20.74
CA LYS A 97 -11.31 -8.64 -21.41
C LYS A 97 -11.47 -9.81 -20.44
N ASP A 98 -10.76 -9.81 -19.33
CA ASP A 98 -10.88 -10.85 -18.31
C ASP A 98 -12.13 -10.69 -17.45
N ASP A 99 -12.55 -9.45 -17.18
CA ASP A 99 -13.85 -9.19 -16.54
C ASP A 99 -15.00 -9.64 -17.44
N LEU A 100 -14.96 -9.28 -18.73
CA LEU A 100 -15.97 -9.70 -19.69
C LEU A 100 -16.10 -11.23 -19.80
N LYS A 101 -14.98 -11.97 -19.79
CA LYS A 101 -15.01 -13.45 -19.77
C LYS A 101 -15.67 -14.01 -18.50
N LEU A 102 -15.43 -13.41 -17.33
CA LEU A 102 -16.07 -13.83 -16.09
C LEU A 102 -17.57 -13.52 -16.11
N ILE A 103 -17.95 -12.33 -16.60
CA ILE A 103 -19.33 -11.94 -16.77
C ILE A 103 -20.04 -12.84 -17.76
N GLU A 104 -19.43 -13.13 -18.91
CA GLU A 104 -19.96 -14.09 -19.91
C GLU A 104 -20.24 -15.46 -19.28
N LYS A 105 -19.33 -15.96 -18.43
CA LYS A 105 -19.56 -17.23 -17.73
C LYS A 105 -20.78 -17.19 -16.82
N VAL A 106 -21.01 -16.06 -16.13
CA VAL A 106 -22.21 -15.87 -15.31
C VAL A 106 -23.45 -15.78 -16.17
N LEU A 107 -23.46 -14.97 -17.22
CA LEU A 107 -24.60 -14.82 -18.12
C LEU A 107 -25.03 -16.14 -18.76
N ARG A 108 -24.05 -16.93 -19.25
CA ARG A 108 -24.32 -18.28 -19.83
C ARG A 108 -24.96 -19.25 -18.84
N LYS A 109 -24.66 -19.15 -17.54
CA LYS A 109 -25.32 -19.95 -16.48
C LYS A 109 -26.84 -19.74 -16.46
N TYR A 110 -27.29 -18.55 -16.88
CA TYR A 110 -28.70 -18.17 -16.94
C TYR A 110 -29.27 -18.18 -18.36
N ASN A 111 -28.56 -18.80 -19.32
CA ASN A 111 -28.92 -18.85 -20.75
C ASN A 111 -29.11 -17.46 -21.39
N ILE A 112 -28.37 -16.46 -20.91
CA ILE A 112 -28.39 -15.11 -21.48
C ILE A 112 -27.45 -15.05 -22.68
N PRO A 113 -27.89 -14.60 -23.87
CA PRO A 113 -27.03 -14.43 -25.04
C PRO A 113 -25.88 -13.44 -24.77
N CYS A 114 -24.68 -13.77 -25.25
CA CYS A 114 -23.48 -12.97 -25.00
C CYS A 114 -22.81 -12.46 -26.29
N ASP A 115 -23.44 -12.61 -27.45
CA ASP A 115 -22.87 -12.25 -28.75
C ASP A 115 -22.51 -10.76 -28.89
N GLN A 116 -23.18 -9.91 -28.11
CA GLN A 116 -22.97 -8.47 -28.08
C GLN A 116 -22.36 -7.99 -26.74
N LEU A 117 -21.82 -8.89 -25.93
CA LEU A 117 -21.21 -8.51 -24.67
C LEU A 117 -19.91 -7.73 -24.89
N ALA A 118 -19.94 -6.47 -24.58
CA ALA A 118 -18.84 -5.53 -24.69
C ALA A 118 -18.94 -4.50 -23.57
N ASN A 119 -17.91 -3.68 -23.40
CA ASN A 119 -17.81 -2.68 -22.35
C ASN A 119 -19.02 -1.71 -22.29
N ASN A 120 -19.49 -1.30 -23.45
CA ASN A 120 -20.64 -0.41 -23.60
C ASN A 120 -22.00 -1.10 -23.43
N THR A 121 -22.06 -2.41 -23.40
CA THR A 121 -23.31 -3.20 -23.28
C THR A 121 -23.39 -4.01 -21.97
N VAL A 122 -22.32 -4.05 -21.18
CA VAL A 122 -22.28 -4.81 -19.91
C VAL A 122 -23.43 -4.43 -18.99
N VAL A 123 -23.72 -3.12 -18.83
CA VAL A 123 -24.78 -2.65 -17.93
C VAL A 123 -26.14 -3.25 -18.33
N SER A 124 -26.48 -3.20 -19.61
CA SER A 124 -27.74 -3.77 -20.10
C SER A 124 -27.83 -5.28 -19.90
N HIS A 125 -26.70 -6.01 -20.07
CA HIS A 125 -26.67 -7.44 -19.77
C HIS A 125 -26.84 -7.73 -18.27
N CYS A 126 -26.31 -6.89 -17.40
CA CYS A 126 -26.47 -7.02 -15.96
C CYS A 126 -27.92 -6.69 -15.51
N GLU A 127 -28.57 -5.72 -16.14
CA GLU A 127 -29.99 -5.40 -15.92
C GLU A 127 -30.86 -6.60 -16.31
N TYR A 128 -30.61 -7.19 -17.48
CA TYR A 128 -31.33 -8.38 -17.93
C TYR A 128 -31.05 -9.60 -17.03
N LEU A 129 -29.84 -9.76 -16.52
CA LEU A 129 -29.50 -10.77 -15.50
C LEU A 129 -30.38 -10.58 -14.25
N SER A 130 -30.56 -9.34 -13.78
CA SER A 130 -31.43 -9.04 -12.63
C SER A 130 -32.88 -9.44 -12.87
N GLU A 131 -33.42 -9.20 -14.07
CA GLU A 131 -34.79 -9.61 -14.44
C GLU A 131 -34.94 -11.12 -14.36
N ILE A 132 -34.04 -11.88 -15.01
CA ILE A 132 -34.05 -13.36 -14.98
C ILE A 132 -33.92 -13.89 -13.55
N MET A 133 -33.03 -13.31 -12.72
CA MET A 133 -32.87 -13.73 -11.33
C MET A 133 -34.10 -13.43 -10.48
N THR A 134 -34.80 -12.33 -10.73
CA THR A 134 -36.08 -12.01 -10.10
C THR A 134 -37.10 -13.12 -10.38
N GLU A 135 -37.28 -13.50 -11.65
CA GLU A 135 -38.19 -14.57 -12.04
C GLU A 135 -37.83 -15.92 -11.36
N LEU A 136 -36.53 -16.29 -11.35
CA LEU A 136 -36.07 -17.52 -10.72
C LEU A 136 -36.31 -17.55 -9.21
N LYS A 137 -36.19 -16.41 -8.53
CA LYS A 137 -36.51 -16.27 -7.09
C LYS A 137 -38.02 -16.39 -6.84
N MET A 138 -38.86 -15.74 -7.69
CA MET A 138 -40.32 -15.88 -7.61
C MET A 138 -40.79 -17.33 -7.81
N LEU A 139 -40.07 -18.09 -8.65
CA LEU A 139 -40.32 -19.50 -8.87
C LEU A 139 -39.66 -20.42 -7.84
N ASN A 140 -39.06 -19.89 -6.76
CA ASN A 140 -38.30 -20.62 -5.75
C ASN A 140 -37.16 -21.51 -6.33
N ARG A 141 -36.59 -21.12 -7.47
CA ARG A 141 -35.44 -21.79 -8.11
C ARG A 141 -34.09 -21.22 -7.69
N LEU A 142 -34.09 -20.03 -7.07
CA LEU A 142 -32.93 -19.42 -6.41
C LEU A 142 -33.31 -18.99 -5.00
N PRO A 143 -32.40 -19.06 -4.01
CA PRO A 143 -32.58 -18.45 -2.72
C PRO A 143 -32.87 -16.95 -2.82
N TYR A 144 -33.73 -16.42 -1.95
CA TYR A 144 -34.13 -15.01 -2.02
C TYR A 144 -32.95 -14.05 -1.80
N ASP A 145 -32.00 -14.41 -0.96
CA ASP A 145 -30.81 -13.64 -0.61
C ASP A 145 -29.61 -13.91 -1.53
N PHE A 146 -29.78 -14.80 -2.52
CA PHE A 146 -28.69 -15.12 -3.47
C PHE A 146 -28.43 -13.92 -4.40
N GLU A 147 -27.15 -13.56 -4.57
CA GLU A 147 -26.67 -12.56 -5.51
C GLU A 147 -25.50 -13.09 -6.32
N GLU A 148 -25.47 -12.75 -7.60
CA GLU A 148 -24.29 -13.02 -8.44
C GLU A 148 -23.23 -11.97 -8.22
N ARG A 149 -21.99 -12.40 -8.28
CA ARG A 149 -20.84 -11.54 -8.16
C ARG A 149 -20.15 -11.39 -9.51
N LEU A 150 -20.02 -10.17 -9.94
CA LEU A 150 -19.31 -9.77 -11.14
C LEU A 150 -18.04 -9.00 -10.77
N THR A 151 -17.13 -8.82 -11.72
CA THR A 151 -15.90 -8.08 -11.51
C THR A 151 -15.73 -6.95 -12.50
N ALA A 152 -15.06 -5.89 -12.08
CA ALA A 152 -14.54 -4.80 -12.89
C ALA A 152 -13.10 -4.49 -12.48
N THR A 153 -12.42 -3.65 -13.23
CA THR A 153 -11.01 -3.32 -12.99
C THR A 153 -10.83 -1.81 -12.82
N PHE A 154 -10.16 -1.40 -11.75
CA PHE A 154 -9.56 -0.09 -11.65
C PHE A 154 -8.24 -0.09 -12.44
N ILE A 155 -8.18 0.71 -13.50
CA ILE A 155 -7.02 0.86 -14.37
C ILE A 155 -6.28 2.15 -13.97
N PRO A 156 -5.10 2.05 -13.33
CA PRO A 156 -4.31 3.21 -12.98
C PRO A 156 -3.86 3.96 -14.24
N SER A 157 -3.72 5.28 -14.12
CA SER A 157 -3.13 6.10 -15.17
C SER A 157 -1.67 5.70 -15.44
N ARG A 158 -1.08 6.22 -16.50
CA ARG A 158 0.35 6.09 -16.82
C ARG A 158 0.82 4.66 -17.11
N GLY A 159 -0.11 3.74 -17.45
CA GLY A 159 0.20 2.33 -17.72
C GLY A 159 0.60 1.52 -16.48
N GLU A 160 0.38 2.06 -15.29
CA GLU A 160 0.75 1.43 -14.04
C GLU A 160 -0.21 0.28 -13.65
N TYR A 161 0.20 -0.51 -12.69
CA TYR A 161 -0.52 -1.68 -12.16
C TYR A 161 -0.06 -1.97 -10.72
N GLN A 162 -0.82 -2.74 -9.98
CA GLN A 162 -0.47 -3.11 -8.62
C GLN A 162 0.59 -4.21 -8.59
N ASN A 163 1.80 -3.88 -8.09
CA ASN A 163 2.85 -4.84 -7.73
C ASN A 163 2.72 -5.30 -6.26
N PHE A 164 2.08 -4.52 -5.44
CA PHE A 164 1.89 -4.65 -3.99
C PHE A 164 3.18 -4.59 -3.17
N GLY A 165 3.62 -3.40 -2.91
CA GLY A 165 4.63 -3.06 -1.89
C GLY A 165 6.04 -2.87 -2.43
N ILE A 166 6.63 -3.83 -3.12
CA ILE A 166 8.06 -3.80 -3.47
C ILE A 166 8.43 -2.58 -4.31
N MET A 167 7.73 -2.35 -5.42
CA MET A 167 7.99 -1.19 -6.28
C MET A 167 7.77 0.14 -5.54
N ALA A 168 6.68 0.22 -4.77
CA ALA A 168 6.36 1.42 -3.99
C ALA A 168 7.42 1.71 -2.91
N ALA A 169 7.94 0.68 -2.24
CA ALA A 169 8.99 0.83 -1.24
C ALA A 169 10.32 1.28 -1.87
N ILE A 170 10.70 0.70 -3.01
CA ILE A 170 11.89 1.11 -3.78
C ILE A 170 11.78 2.56 -4.23
N ASP A 171 10.60 3.00 -4.68
CA ASP A 171 10.37 4.38 -5.09
C ASP A 171 10.61 5.38 -3.95
N HIS A 172 10.21 5.07 -2.72
CA HIS A 172 10.49 5.93 -1.56
C HIS A 172 11.98 6.08 -1.29
N ILE A 173 12.74 4.98 -1.42
CA ILE A 173 14.20 5.02 -1.23
C ILE A 173 14.87 5.82 -2.35
N ASN A 174 14.44 5.64 -3.59
CA ASN A 174 14.97 6.42 -4.73
C ASN A 174 14.64 7.91 -4.61
N ALA A 175 13.45 8.25 -4.13
CA ALA A 175 13.10 9.64 -3.81
C ALA A 175 13.98 10.23 -2.70
N LEU A 176 14.30 9.44 -1.65
CA LEU A 176 15.24 9.86 -0.62
C LEU A 176 16.65 10.12 -1.19
N LYS A 177 17.16 9.20 -2.01
CA LYS A 177 18.50 9.33 -2.61
C LYS A 177 18.61 10.57 -3.50
N ASP A 178 17.62 10.82 -4.34
CA ASP A 178 17.57 12.03 -5.17
C ASP A 178 17.43 13.30 -4.31
N LEU A 179 16.57 13.29 -3.28
CA LEU A 179 16.41 14.41 -2.35
C LEU A 179 17.73 14.78 -1.68
N VAL A 180 18.45 13.83 -1.15
CA VAL A 180 19.74 14.06 -0.48
C VAL A 180 20.82 14.49 -1.46
N LYS A 181 20.80 13.97 -2.69
CA LYS A 181 21.70 14.41 -3.76
C LYS A 181 21.48 15.90 -4.11
N ARG A 182 20.21 16.35 -4.16
CA ARG A 182 19.86 17.77 -4.40
C ARG A 182 20.16 18.65 -3.21
N PHE A 183 19.98 18.14 -2.01
CA PHE A 183 20.14 18.86 -0.75
C PHE A 183 21.11 18.11 0.19
N PRO A 184 22.43 18.14 -0.06
CA PRO A 184 23.41 17.32 0.70
C PRO A 184 23.38 17.58 2.21
N LYS A 185 22.99 18.78 2.64
CA LYS A 185 22.84 19.13 4.06
C LYS A 185 21.78 18.31 4.80
N LEU A 186 20.89 17.64 4.08
CA LEU A 186 19.86 16.76 4.66
C LEU A 186 20.35 15.33 4.87
N ALA A 187 21.55 14.97 4.40
CA ALA A 187 22.04 13.58 4.40
C ALA A 187 22.13 12.98 5.81
N ASP A 188 22.56 13.76 6.78
CA ASP A 188 22.79 13.33 8.17
C ASP A 188 21.51 13.39 9.04
N LEU A 189 20.40 13.91 8.51
CA LEU A 189 19.17 14.03 9.27
C LEU A 189 18.47 12.67 9.41
N PRO A 190 17.77 12.42 10.54
CA PRO A 190 16.93 11.24 10.70
C PRO A 190 15.85 11.12 9.64
N LYS A 191 15.56 9.88 9.19
CA LYS A 191 14.56 9.53 8.20
C LYS A 191 13.41 8.79 8.86
N ILE A 192 12.21 9.36 8.80
CA ILE A 192 10.99 8.84 9.42
C ILE A 192 9.99 8.52 8.31
N TYR A 193 9.42 7.32 8.35
CA TYR A 193 8.38 6.88 7.41
C TYR A 193 7.11 6.55 8.17
N GLY A 194 5.95 6.95 7.65
CA GLY A 194 4.73 6.60 8.34
C GLY A 194 3.46 6.84 7.55
N GLY A 195 2.38 6.23 8.03
CA GLY A 195 1.04 6.34 7.50
C GLY A 195 0.09 5.29 8.04
N GLY A 196 -1.15 5.32 7.55
CA GLY A 196 -2.19 4.37 7.91
C GLY A 196 -2.34 3.25 6.89
N SER A 197 -2.80 2.07 7.33
CA SER A 197 -3.15 0.95 6.46
C SER A 197 -1.99 0.53 5.55
N TYR A 198 -2.18 0.58 4.24
CA TYR A 198 -1.12 0.29 3.27
C TYR A 198 0.10 1.22 3.44
N GLY A 199 -0.09 2.49 3.83
CA GLY A 199 1.01 3.41 4.13
C GLY A 199 1.85 2.95 5.32
N GLY A 200 1.23 2.44 6.37
CA GLY A 200 1.92 1.81 7.50
C GLY A 200 2.66 0.54 7.10
N TYR A 201 2.03 -0.30 6.26
CA TYR A 201 2.70 -1.47 5.68
C TYR A 201 3.95 -1.08 4.87
N LEU A 202 3.84 -0.07 4.01
CA LEU A 202 4.98 0.41 3.21
C LEU A 202 6.10 0.97 4.10
N ALA A 203 5.78 1.73 5.14
CA ALA A 203 6.79 2.22 6.08
C ALA A 203 7.56 1.08 6.75
N LEU A 204 6.86 0.02 7.17
CA LEU A 204 7.48 -1.19 7.72
C LEU A 204 8.27 -1.98 6.67
N LEU A 205 7.79 -2.06 5.42
CA LEU A 205 8.48 -2.74 4.33
C LEU A 205 9.75 -1.98 3.92
N ILE A 206 9.72 -0.64 3.89
CA ILE A 206 10.92 0.20 3.67
C ILE A 206 11.97 -0.08 4.75
N ALA A 207 11.55 -0.17 6.03
CA ALA A 207 12.45 -0.53 7.12
C ALA A 207 13.03 -1.95 6.98
N LYS A 208 12.29 -2.88 6.36
CA LYS A 208 12.78 -4.22 6.04
C LYS A 208 13.82 -4.18 4.92
N ILE A 209 13.52 -3.58 3.77
CA ILE A 209 14.37 -3.68 2.58
C ILE A 209 15.57 -2.73 2.56
N ALA A 210 15.50 -1.61 3.30
CA ALA A 210 16.56 -0.61 3.39
C ALA A 210 16.72 -0.07 4.83
N PRO A 211 16.96 -0.94 5.84
CA PRO A 211 16.97 -0.53 7.26
C PRO A 211 17.97 0.58 7.58
N TRP A 212 19.06 0.72 6.83
CA TRP A 212 20.05 1.79 7.01
C TRP A 212 19.56 3.19 6.60
N TYR A 213 18.43 3.28 5.92
CA TYR A 213 17.80 4.53 5.54
C TYR A 213 16.56 4.85 6.40
N VAL A 214 16.39 4.17 7.54
CA VAL A 214 15.23 4.36 8.41
C VAL A 214 15.67 4.55 9.86
N ASP A 215 15.23 5.63 10.47
CA ASP A 215 15.44 5.91 11.90
C ASP A 215 14.13 5.77 12.71
N GLY A 216 12.99 5.98 12.07
CA GLY A 216 11.69 5.87 12.72
C GLY A 216 10.58 5.42 11.79
N VAL A 217 9.64 4.65 12.35
CA VAL A 217 8.43 4.17 11.69
C VAL A 217 7.21 4.55 12.54
N ILE A 218 6.24 5.23 11.94
CA ILE A 218 4.93 5.55 12.54
C ILE A 218 3.85 4.83 11.75
N ASP A 219 3.29 3.77 12.30
CA ASP A 219 2.35 2.87 11.64
C ASP A 219 0.99 2.88 12.32
N ASN A 220 -0.08 2.92 11.54
CA ASN A 220 -1.44 2.68 12.00
C ASN A 220 -2.09 1.60 11.14
N SER A 221 -2.34 0.44 11.72
CA SER A 221 -3.02 -0.69 11.09
C SER A 221 -2.39 -1.22 9.80
N GLY A 222 -1.07 -0.99 9.59
CA GLY A 222 -0.34 -1.61 8.49
C GLY A 222 -0.32 -3.15 8.64
N SER A 223 -0.49 -3.88 7.54
CA SER A 223 -0.50 -5.34 7.59
C SER A 223 0.88 -5.92 7.92
N ALA A 224 0.94 -6.99 8.71
CA ALA A 224 2.18 -7.73 8.97
C ALA A 224 2.43 -8.85 7.95
N VAL A 225 1.39 -9.26 7.23
CA VAL A 225 1.43 -10.23 6.13
C VAL A 225 0.70 -9.65 4.92
N PRO A 226 1.12 -9.94 3.68
CA PRO A 226 0.48 -9.36 2.52
C PRO A 226 -0.95 -9.90 2.37
N PRO A 227 -1.97 -9.03 2.29
CA PRO A 227 -3.35 -9.46 2.11
C PRO A 227 -3.56 -9.87 0.65
N LEU A 228 -3.74 -11.17 0.41
CA LEU A 228 -3.86 -11.76 -0.94
C LEU A 228 -5.04 -11.19 -1.74
N ASN A 229 -6.10 -10.76 -1.07
CA ASN A 229 -7.25 -10.12 -1.71
C ASN A 229 -6.91 -8.82 -2.47
N TYR A 230 -5.87 -8.10 -2.06
CA TYR A 230 -5.40 -6.91 -2.78
C TYR A 230 -4.35 -7.22 -3.86
N ILE A 231 -3.84 -8.45 -3.93
CA ILE A 231 -2.81 -8.86 -4.89
C ILE A 231 -3.42 -9.66 -6.03
N ILE A 232 -4.15 -10.72 -5.69
CA ILE A 232 -4.75 -11.69 -6.62
C ILE A 232 -6.24 -11.88 -6.37
N GLY A 233 -6.89 -10.90 -5.73
CA GLY A 233 -8.25 -11.02 -5.21
C GLY A 233 -9.31 -11.43 -6.22
N ARG A 234 -9.16 -11.02 -7.50
CA ARG A 234 -10.08 -11.44 -8.57
C ARG A 234 -10.17 -12.96 -8.74
N GLU A 235 -9.05 -13.67 -8.52
CA GLU A 235 -8.94 -15.12 -8.70
C GLU A 235 -9.18 -15.91 -7.41
N LEU A 236 -9.45 -15.24 -6.27
CA LEU A 236 -9.79 -15.90 -5.02
C LEU A 236 -11.29 -16.24 -4.98
N GLU A 237 -11.62 -17.39 -4.40
CA GLU A 237 -13.00 -17.72 -4.07
C GLU A 237 -13.48 -16.87 -2.89
N PHE A 238 -14.68 -16.31 -3.02
CA PHE A 238 -15.22 -15.40 -2.03
C PHE A 238 -16.32 -16.04 -1.21
N LYS A 239 -16.22 -15.88 0.10
CA LYS A 239 -17.22 -16.39 1.05
C LYS A 239 -18.17 -15.29 1.55
N SER A 240 -17.90 -13.99 1.34
CA SER A 240 -18.78 -12.90 1.77
C SER A 240 -18.58 -11.62 0.93
N LYS A 241 -19.58 -10.73 0.97
CA LYS A 241 -19.56 -9.41 0.28
C LYS A 241 -18.44 -8.49 0.79
N ASP A 242 -18.02 -8.65 2.03
CA ASP A 242 -17.30 -7.61 2.78
C ASP A 242 -15.78 -7.63 2.61
N THR A 243 -15.22 -8.59 1.88
CA THR A 243 -13.78 -8.84 2.01
C THR A 243 -12.93 -8.54 0.79
N ASN A 244 -13.48 -8.18 -0.40
CA ASN A 244 -12.64 -8.25 -1.58
C ASN A 244 -13.05 -7.32 -2.72
N GLY A 245 -12.36 -6.22 -2.82
CA GLY A 245 -12.58 -5.20 -3.83
C GLY A 245 -13.54 -4.09 -3.37
N ASP A 246 -13.36 -2.92 -3.91
CA ASP A 246 -14.33 -1.84 -3.69
C ASP A 246 -15.61 -2.21 -4.46
N MET A 247 -16.77 -2.04 -3.84
CA MET A 247 -18.05 -2.18 -4.54
C MET A 247 -18.16 -1.05 -5.57
N TYR A 248 -18.26 -1.42 -6.85
CA TYR A 248 -18.32 -0.48 -7.96
C TYR A 248 -19.75 -0.19 -8.41
N MET A 249 -20.57 -1.23 -8.50
CA MET A 249 -21.96 -1.17 -8.93
C MET A 249 -22.76 -2.24 -8.19
N GLN A 250 -23.97 -1.92 -7.81
CA GLN A 250 -24.91 -2.87 -7.22
C GLN A 250 -26.22 -2.83 -7.99
N GLY A 251 -26.72 -4.00 -8.37
CA GLY A 251 -28.08 -4.22 -8.85
C GLY A 251 -28.90 -4.94 -7.79
N ASP A 252 -30.15 -5.26 -8.11
CA ASP A 252 -31.07 -5.93 -7.18
C ASP A 252 -30.60 -7.34 -6.81
N HIS A 253 -29.90 -8.02 -7.71
CA HIS A 253 -29.50 -9.43 -7.54
C HIS A 253 -28.05 -9.71 -7.91
N PHE A 254 -27.25 -8.67 -8.11
CA PHE A 254 -25.82 -8.80 -8.36
C PHE A 254 -25.05 -7.63 -7.76
N PHE A 255 -23.76 -7.82 -7.54
CA PHE A 255 -22.86 -6.73 -7.24
C PHE A 255 -21.54 -6.88 -8.05
N VAL A 256 -20.95 -5.75 -8.40
CA VAL A 256 -19.69 -5.69 -9.12
C VAL A 256 -18.59 -5.27 -8.15
N SER A 257 -17.65 -6.18 -7.92
CA SER A 257 -16.42 -5.88 -7.17
C SER A 257 -15.35 -5.37 -8.12
N CYS A 258 -14.79 -4.21 -7.83
CA CYS A 258 -13.73 -3.63 -8.64
C CYS A 258 -12.36 -3.89 -8.02
N PHE A 259 -11.45 -4.46 -8.81
CA PHE A 259 -10.08 -4.78 -8.40
C PHE A 259 -9.09 -3.90 -9.13
N LEU A 260 -8.05 -3.50 -8.44
CA LEU A 260 -6.96 -2.77 -9.08
C LEU A 260 -6.25 -3.68 -10.09
N LYS A 261 -5.95 -3.11 -11.28
CA LYS A 261 -5.20 -3.84 -12.32
C LYS A 261 -3.91 -4.40 -11.75
N THR A 262 -3.68 -5.68 -11.96
CA THR A 262 -2.45 -6.39 -11.60
C THR A 262 -2.06 -7.35 -12.72
N HIS A 263 -0.80 -7.73 -12.77
CA HIS A 263 -0.32 -8.83 -13.61
C HIS A 263 -0.21 -10.14 -12.82
N TRP A 264 -0.20 -10.08 -11.48
CA TRP A 264 -0.16 -11.26 -10.65
C TRP A 264 -1.36 -12.18 -10.88
N THR A 265 -1.10 -13.49 -10.90
CA THR A 265 -2.13 -14.54 -11.10
C THR A 265 -1.83 -15.78 -10.27
N ARG A 266 -2.83 -16.60 -10.02
CA ARG A 266 -2.71 -17.93 -9.39
C ARG A 266 -2.39 -19.05 -10.39
N LYS A 267 -2.30 -18.75 -11.67
CA LYS A 267 -2.00 -19.76 -12.73
C LYS A 267 -0.52 -20.09 -12.67
N GLU A 268 -0.18 -21.29 -12.20
CA GLU A 268 1.21 -21.75 -12.00
C GLU A 268 2.07 -21.72 -13.27
N ASN A 269 1.45 -21.93 -14.45
CA ASN A 269 2.15 -21.88 -15.74
C ASN A 269 2.32 -20.45 -16.31
N SER A 270 1.88 -19.42 -15.58
CA SER A 270 2.06 -18.03 -15.99
C SER A 270 3.41 -17.50 -15.57
N PRO A 271 4.10 -16.68 -16.40
CA PRO A 271 5.29 -15.96 -15.98
C PRO A 271 5.01 -14.96 -14.85
N TYR A 272 3.73 -14.66 -14.61
CA TYR A 272 3.26 -13.74 -13.57
C TYR A 272 2.64 -14.48 -12.37
N PHE A 273 2.99 -15.75 -12.17
CA PHE A 273 2.49 -16.53 -11.05
C PHE A 273 2.96 -15.93 -9.72
N PHE A 274 2.00 -15.58 -8.86
CA PHE A 274 2.29 -15.12 -7.50
C PHE A 274 2.57 -16.33 -6.60
N ASN A 275 3.83 -16.67 -6.47
CA ASN A 275 4.31 -17.84 -5.74
C ASN A 275 4.60 -17.53 -4.25
N ASN A 276 5.03 -18.55 -3.52
CA ASN A 276 5.36 -18.43 -2.10
C ASN A 276 6.54 -17.48 -1.87
N GLU A 277 7.53 -17.43 -2.75
CA GLU A 277 8.69 -16.55 -2.66
C GLU A 277 8.28 -15.08 -2.71
N ASN A 278 7.35 -14.73 -3.63
CA ASN A 278 6.77 -13.39 -3.73
C ASN A 278 5.94 -13.04 -2.48
N TYR A 279 5.26 -14.02 -1.88
CA TYR A 279 4.54 -13.84 -0.62
C TYR A 279 5.52 -13.60 0.54
N PHE A 280 6.54 -14.43 0.68
CA PHE A 280 7.50 -14.37 1.80
C PHE A 280 8.31 -13.08 1.81
N ILE A 281 8.74 -12.58 0.64
CA ILE A 281 9.48 -11.32 0.62
C ILE A 281 8.62 -10.13 1.11
N ARG A 282 7.31 -10.16 0.88
CA ARG A 282 6.34 -9.14 1.32
C ARG A 282 5.90 -9.31 2.76
N THR A 283 6.08 -10.51 3.33
CA THR A 283 5.70 -10.81 4.72
C THR A 283 6.67 -10.14 5.69
N LEU A 284 6.15 -9.29 6.58
CA LEU A 284 6.92 -8.66 7.65
C LEU A 284 7.11 -9.62 8.84
N LEU A 285 6.12 -10.46 9.11
CA LEU A 285 6.21 -11.54 10.10
C LEU A 285 7.05 -12.71 9.54
N ASN A 286 8.34 -12.51 9.48
CA ASN A 286 9.33 -13.54 9.13
C ASN A 286 10.54 -13.36 10.04
N LYS A 287 10.72 -14.28 10.98
CA LYS A 287 11.77 -14.20 12.02
C LYS A 287 13.17 -14.08 11.43
N ASP A 288 13.48 -14.88 10.41
CA ASP A 288 14.82 -14.89 9.81
C ASP A 288 15.11 -13.58 9.08
N HIS A 289 14.12 -13.04 8.38
CA HIS A 289 14.25 -11.72 7.75
C HIS A 289 14.42 -10.60 8.78
N LEU A 290 13.70 -10.65 9.91
CA LEU A 290 13.84 -9.65 10.98
C LEU A 290 15.22 -9.73 11.66
N ILE A 291 15.80 -10.93 11.78
CA ILE A 291 17.18 -11.10 12.26
C ILE A 291 18.16 -10.43 11.29
N LEU A 292 18.05 -10.71 9.97
CA LEU A 292 18.91 -10.09 8.95
C LEU A 292 18.76 -8.55 8.95
N GLN A 293 17.54 -8.05 9.06
CA GLN A 293 17.26 -6.61 9.19
C GLN A 293 17.98 -6.02 10.42
N SER A 294 17.92 -6.71 11.58
CA SER A 294 18.52 -6.23 12.83
C SER A 294 20.04 -6.15 12.78
N GLN A 295 20.68 -7.00 11.97
CA GLN A 295 22.12 -6.95 11.74
C GLN A 295 22.56 -5.71 10.95
N LYS A 296 21.66 -5.10 10.18
CA LYS A 296 21.93 -3.89 9.39
C LYS A 296 21.70 -2.60 10.19
N ASN A 297 20.62 -2.53 10.95
CA ASN A 297 20.32 -1.39 11.81
C ASN A 297 19.41 -1.80 12.97
N LYS A 298 19.88 -1.67 14.20
CA LYS A 298 19.10 -1.93 15.44
C LYS A 298 18.47 -0.67 16.04
N ASN A 299 18.75 0.48 15.46
CA ASN A 299 18.40 1.76 16.07
C ASN A 299 17.07 2.34 15.59
N ILE A 300 16.30 1.59 14.78
CA ILE A 300 15.00 2.04 14.29
C ILE A 300 14.00 2.06 15.44
N ILE A 301 13.26 3.17 15.55
CA ILE A 301 12.17 3.33 16.52
C ILE A 301 10.85 3.00 15.82
N TYR A 302 10.05 2.12 16.41
CA TYR A 302 8.74 1.72 15.88
C TYR A 302 7.63 2.18 16.82
N VAL A 303 6.65 2.90 16.27
CA VAL A 303 5.39 3.23 16.93
C VAL A 303 4.25 2.69 16.07
N SER A 304 3.40 1.85 16.65
CA SER A 304 2.30 1.23 15.92
C SER A 304 1.00 1.30 16.71
N TYR A 305 -0.10 1.59 16.02
CA TYR A 305 -1.47 1.50 16.49
C TYR A 305 -2.18 0.40 15.73
N HIS A 306 -2.95 -0.45 16.42
CA HIS A 306 -3.66 -1.54 15.77
C HIS A 306 -4.88 -1.96 16.58
N SER A 307 -6.05 -2.05 15.96
CA SER A 307 -7.25 -2.60 16.61
C SER A 307 -7.10 -4.10 16.84
N LYS A 308 -7.52 -4.59 18.00
CA LYS A 308 -7.60 -6.03 18.27
C LYS A 308 -8.64 -6.74 17.38
N GLU A 309 -9.62 -6.00 16.90
CA GLU A 309 -10.74 -6.47 16.09
C GLU A 309 -10.63 -6.08 14.62
N ASP A 310 -9.44 -5.65 14.17
CA ASP A 310 -9.21 -5.22 12.79
C ASP A 310 -9.63 -6.31 11.79
N PRO A 311 -10.68 -6.08 10.97
CA PRO A 311 -11.21 -7.11 10.07
C PRO A 311 -10.33 -7.33 8.83
N LEU A 312 -9.47 -6.36 8.49
CA LEU A 312 -8.65 -6.40 7.27
C LEU A 312 -7.24 -6.90 7.52
N THR A 313 -6.67 -6.54 8.68
CA THR A 313 -5.28 -6.87 9.04
C THR A 313 -5.24 -7.48 10.44
N PRO A 314 -5.24 -8.82 10.57
CA PRO A 314 -5.35 -9.48 11.87
C PRO A 314 -4.27 -9.04 12.87
N ALA A 315 -4.70 -8.58 14.04
CA ALA A 315 -3.86 -7.99 15.08
C ALA A 315 -2.80 -8.94 15.63
N ASN A 316 -3.08 -10.25 15.66
CA ASN A 316 -2.15 -11.28 16.15
C ASN A 316 -0.84 -11.31 15.33
N PHE A 317 -0.88 -11.13 14.02
CA PHE A 317 0.32 -11.08 13.19
C PHE A 317 1.15 -9.82 13.45
N LYS A 318 0.48 -8.68 13.63
CA LYS A 318 1.15 -7.43 14.03
C LYS A 318 1.81 -7.58 15.39
N GLN A 319 1.10 -8.11 16.37
CA GLN A 319 1.61 -8.32 17.72
C GLN A 319 2.86 -9.21 17.72
N GLN A 320 2.83 -10.33 16.99
CA GLN A 320 3.98 -11.23 16.87
C GLN A 320 5.17 -10.52 16.21
N THR A 321 4.94 -9.78 15.12
CA THR A 321 5.99 -9.01 14.44
C THR A 321 6.66 -8.01 15.39
N MET A 322 5.86 -7.20 16.09
CA MET A 322 6.37 -6.20 17.02
C MET A 322 7.07 -6.81 18.23
N GLN A 323 6.59 -7.98 18.71
CA GLN A 323 7.25 -8.72 19.77
C GLN A 323 8.63 -9.23 19.34
N ILE A 324 8.77 -9.78 18.13
CA ILE A 324 10.07 -10.21 17.60
C ILE A 324 11.02 -9.03 17.49
N LEU A 325 10.56 -7.90 16.93
CA LEU A 325 11.39 -6.68 16.84
C LEU A 325 11.88 -6.24 18.24
N LYS A 326 11.01 -6.27 19.25
CA LYS A 326 11.38 -5.94 20.63
C LYS A 326 12.43 -6.91 21.20
N ILE A 327 12.29 -8.21 20.95
CA ILE A 327 13.28 -9.23 21.36
C ILE A 327 14.61 -9.01 20.68
N LEU A 328 14.63 -8.54 19.42
CA LEU A 328 15.84 -8.20 18.67
C LEU A 328 16.49 -6.89 19.14
N GLY A 329 15.91 -6.19 20.11
CA GLY A 329 16.48 -4.99 20.74
C GLY A 329 16.06 -3.67 20.12
N TYR A 330 15.04 -3.64 19.28
CA TYR A 330 14.47 -2.38 18.77
C TYR A 330 13.64 -1.64 19.84
N ASP A 331 13.58 -0.31 19.75
CA ASP A 331 12.61 0.50 20.50
C ASP A 331 11.24 0.36 19.84
N VAL A 332 10.34 -0.39 20.47
CA VAL A 332 9.02 -0.74 19.92
C VAL A 332 7.92 -0.31 20.88
N SER A 333 7.04 0.56 20.41
CA SER A 333 5.79 0.95 21.08
C SER A 333 4.58 0.45 20.28
N LEU A 334 3.96 -0.65 20.72
CA LEU A 334 2.75 -1.20 20.13
C LEU A 334 1.53 -0.83 20.97
N ASN A 335 0.63 -0.06 20.41
CA ASN A 335 -0.67 0.31 20.98
C ASN A 335 -1.76 -0.61 20.41
N LEU A 336 -2.02 -1.74 21.08
CA LEU A 336 -3.18 -2.58 20.77
C LEU A 336 -4.44 -1.93 21.35
N ILE A 337 -5.41 -1.67 20.47
CA ILE A 337 -6.64 -0.95 20.79
C ILE A 337 -7.77 -1.93 21.01
N ASP A 338 -8.43 -1.78 22.15
CA ASP A 338 -9.69 -2.44 22.53
C ASP A 338 -10.72 -1.38 22.94
N GLU A 339 -11.93 -1.81 23.28
CA GLU A 339 -13.04 -0.93 23.63
C GLU A 339 -12.68 0.12 24.70
N ASN A 340 -11.88 -0.27 25.70
CA ASN A 340 -11.50 0.61 26.82
C ASN A 340 -10.59 1.77 26.38
N LYS A 341 -10.02 1.72 25.19
CA LYS A 341 -9.11 2.76 24.65
C LYS A 341 -9.81 3.72 23.70
N ILE A 342 -11.08 3.52 23.40
CA ILE A 342 -11.88 4.43 22.58
C ILE A 342 -12.13 5.70 23.39
N ASP A 343 -11.54 6.81 22.94
CA ASP A 343 -11.70 8.13 23.56
C ASP A 343 -12.65 9.06 22.79
N GLY A 344 -13.15 8.61 21.63
CA GLY A 344 -14.03 9.36 20.75
C GLY A 344 -13.36 10.55 20.03
N LYS A 345 -12.09 10.84 20.32
CA LYS A 345 -11.32 11.97 19.77
C LYS A 345 -10.18 11.51 18.88
N PHE A 346 -9.22 10.79 19.45
CA PHE A 346 -8.07 10.24 18.73
C PHE A 346 -8.37 8.82 18.25
N ILE A 347 -8.86 7.96 19.15
CA ILE A 347 -9.33 6.60 18.86
C ILE A 347 -10.84 6.62 18.84
N LYS A 348 -11.46 6.34 17.68
CA LYS A 348 -12.91 6.53 17.53
C LYS A 348 -13.69 5.21 17.53
N ASN A 349 -13.08 4.15 17.03
CA ASN A 349 -13.71 2.83 16.88
C ASN A 349 -12.65 1.72 16.88
N LEU A 350 -13.09 0.48 16.69
CA LEU A 350 -12.25 -0.72 16.55
C LEU A 350 -12.10 -1.17 15.09
N ASP A 351 -12.61 -0.43 14.14
CA ASP A 351 -12.45 -0.71 12.72
C ASP A 351 -10.99 -0.58 12.29
N HIS A 352 -10.71 -0.99 11.08
CA HIS A 352 -9.39 -0.80 10.46
C HIS A 352 -8.94 0.68 10.50
N GLY A 353 -7.77 0.93 11.04
CA GLY A 353 -7.26 2.30 11.26
C GLY A 353 -7.75 2.97 12.54
N CYS A 354 -8.60 2.32 13.36
CA CYS A 354 -9.10 2.83 14.66
C CYS A 354 -9.80 4.20 14.55
N GLY A 355 -10.24 4.61 13.35
CA GLY A 355 -10.74 5.95 13.08
C GLY A 355 -9.72 7.08 13.29
N ILE A 356 -8.41 6.78 13.32
CA ILE A 356 -7.31 7.74 13.52
C ILE A 356 -6.91 8.32 12.15
N PRO A 357 -7.15 9.62 11.89
CA PRO A 357 -6.64 10.25 10.67
C PRO A 357 -5.11 10.35 10.71
N ASP A 358 -4.44 10.17 9.58
CA ASP A 358 -2.97 10.28 9.48
C ASP A 358 -2.43 11.59 10.07
N LYS A 359 -3.11 12.71 9.82
CA LYS A 359 -2.72 14.01 10.41
C LYS A 359 -2.74 14.01 11.94
N ALA A 360 -3.70 13.31 12.55
CA ALA A 360 -3.78 13.19 14.01
C ALA A 360 -2.69 12.26 14.55
N LEU A 361 -2.40 11.17 13.83
CA LEU A 361 -1.33 10.23 14.13
C LEU A 361 0.02 10.96 14.19
N PHE A 362 0.40 11.65 13.12
CA PHE A 362 1.67 12.38 13.08
C PHE A 362 1.72 13.53 14.09
N ARG A 363 0.60 14.24 14.29
CA ARG A 363 0.55 15.30 15.31
C ARG A 363 0.87 14.80 16.71
N LYS A 364 0.49 13.56 17.02
CA LYS A 364 0.73 12.94 18.32
C LYS A 364 2.12 12.32 18.41
N GLU A 365 2.53 11.55 17.42
CA GLU A 365 3.71 10.68 17.55
C GLU A 365 5.00 11.31 17.02
N LEU A 366 4.91 12.21 16.04
CA LEU A 366 6.10 12.81 15.45
C LEU A 366 6.92 13.64 16.44
N PRO A 367 6.36 14.49 17.33
CA PRO A 367 7.13 15.20 18.34
C PRO A 367 7.91 14.27 19.27
N LEU A 368 7.26 13.18 19.72
CA LEU A 368 7.87 12.18 20.61
C LEU A 368 9.01 11.43 19.91
N MET A 369 8.84 11.13 18.64
CA MET A 369 9.88 10.49 17.84
C MET A 369 11.06 11.43 17.57
N LEU A 370 10.80 12.70 17.26
CA LEU A 370 11.86 13.71 17.07
C LEU A 370 12.67 13.94 18.35
N GLU A 371 12.03 13.93 19.51
CA GLU A 371 12.71 14.01 20.82
C GLU A 371 13.67 12.82 21.02
N LYS A 372 13.21 11.59 20.75
CA LYS A 372 14.05 10.38 20.82
C LYS A 372 15.20 10.35 19.81
N LEU A 373 15.04 11.03 18.68
CA LEU A 373 16.02 11.12 17.61
C LEU A 373 16.93 12.35 17.72
N GLN A 374 16.73 13.20 18.71
CA GLN A 374 17.50 14.45 18.89
C GLN A 374 19.01 14.16 18.97
N GLY A 375 19.80 14.86 18.16
CA GLY A 375 21.27 14.71 18.10
C GLY A 375 21.74 13.43 17.38
N ARG A 376 20.82 12.56 16.93
CA ARG A 376 21.19 11.37 16.15
C ARG A 376 21.54 11.76 14.73
N LYS A 377 22.66 11.26 14.23
CA LYS A 377 23.04 11.35 12.82
C LYS A 377 22.71 10.05 12.10
N SER A 378 22.10 10.17 10.94
CA SER A 378 21.71 9.06 10.08
C SER A 378 22.59 9.06 8.83
N LEU A 379 23.56 8.16 8.78
CA LEU A 379 24.54 8.12 7.70
C LEU A 379 23.95 7.56 6.40
N MET A 380 24.16 8.29 5.30
CA MET A 380 23.85 7.82 3.94
C MET A 380 25.02 6.99 3.40
N GLN A 381 25.07 5.70 3.77
CA GLN A 381 26.07 4.76 3.26
C GLN A 381 25.42 3.72 2.36
N GLU A 382 26.05 3.46 1.22
CA GLU A 382 25.64 2.36 0.33
C GLU A 382 25.71 1.03 1.07
N ASN A 383 24.66 0.24 0.94
CA ASN A 383 24.54 -1.05 1.60
C ASN A 383 23.68 -2.00 0.78
N SER A 384 23.58 -3.23 1.25
CA SER A 384 22.70 -4.26 0.68
C SER A 384 22.18 -5.19 1.76
N ILE A 385 21.03 -5.79 1.48
CA ILE A 385 20.45 -6.85 2.30
C ILE A 385 19.90 -7.94 1.39
N SER A 386 20.09 -9.19 1.79
CA SER A 386 19.65 -10.36 1.02
C SER A 386 18.68 -11.19 1.84
N TYR A 387 17.53 -11.52 1.25
CA TYR A 387 16.47 -12.30 1.87
C TYR A 387 16.27 -13.62 1.13
N PRO A 388 16.67 -14.76 1.71
CA PRO A 388 16.29 -16.08 1.19
C PRO A 388 14.77 -16.29 1.29
N CYS A 389 14.14 -16.67 0.17
CA CYS A 389 12.72 -16.97 0.09
C CYS A 389 12.55 -18.24 -0.76
N GLY A 390 12.45 -19.39 -0.13
CA GLY A 390 12.41 -20.66 -0.85
C GLY A 390 13.67 -20.85 -1.72
N ASN A 391 13.47 -21.05 -3.02
CA ASN A 391 14.56 -21.24 -3.99
C ASN A 391 15.13 -19.93 -4.53
N LYS A 392 14.63 -18.77 -4.07
CA LYS A 392 15.08 -17.46 -4.55
C LYS A 392 15.72 -16.64 -3.44
N VAL A 393 16.64 -15.77 -3.84
CA VAL A 393 17.23 -14.77 -2.96
C VAL A 393 16.90 -13.37 -3.51
N PHE A 394 16.17 -12.60 -2.73
CA PHE A 394 15.85 -11.21 -3.04
C PHE A 394 16.92 -10.31 -2.43
N ILE A 395 17.66 -9.60 -3.28
CA ILE A 395 18.77 -8.73 -2.88
C ILE A 395 18.38 -7.29 -3.14
N PHE A 396 18.19 -6.52 -2.08
CA PHE A 396 17.98 -5.09 -2.14
C PHE A 396 19.30 -4.38 -1.90
N LYS A 397 19.70 -3.49 -2.80
CA LYS A 397 21.02 -2.88 -2.75
C LYS A 397 21.05 -1.48 -3.34
N ASP A 398 22.01 -0.71 -2.87
CA ASP A 398 22.42 0.53 -3.51
C ASP A 398 23.31 0.23 -4.72
N VAL A 399 23.09 0.96 -5.81
CA VAL A 399 23.93 0.95 -7.01
C VAL A 399 24.08 2.40 -7.47
N GLY A 400 25.14 3.05 -7.01
CA GLY A 400 25.35 4.47 -7.23
C GLY A 400 24.15 5.31 -6.74
N ASP A 401 23.57 6.10 -7.61
CA ASP A 401 22.45 6.98 -7.26
C ASP A 401 21.09 6.26 -7.16
N LYS A 402 21.04 4.93 -7.37
CA LYS A 402 19.79 4.16 -7.37
C LYS A 402 19.80 3.10 -6.27
N PHE A 403 18.58 2.74 -5.86
CA PHE A 403 18.30 1.59 -5.03
C PHE A 403 17.47 0.60 -5.85
N GLU A 404 17.87 -0.64 -5.89
CA GLU A 404 17.28 -1.63 -6.78
C GLU A 404 17.12 -3.01 -6.12
N LEU A 405 16.24 -3.82 -6.71
CA LEU A 405 16.08 -5.25 -6.42
C LEU A 405 16.81 -6.08 -7.48
N VAL A 406 17.53 -7.10 -7.01
CA VAL A 406 18.04 -8.20 -7.85
C VAL A 406 17.51 -9.51 -7.28
N ILE A 407 17.01 -10.39 -8.15
CA ILE A 407 16.54 -11.73 -7.77
C ILE A 407 17.51 -12.75 -8.34
N LYS A 408 17.94 -13.69 -7.50
CA LYS A 408 18.77 -14.85 -7.87
C LYS A 408 18.02 -16.13 -7.57
N ASP A 409 18.14 -17.11 -8.45
CA ASP A 409 17.66 -18.48 -8.25
C ASP A 409 18.65 -19.28 -7.41
#